data_e29a9929135338ccf831d3db70ae24a5
#
_entry.id   e29a9929135338ccf831d3db70ae24a5
#
_cell.length_a   1.000
_cell.length_b   1.000
_cell.length_c   1.000
_cell.angle_alpha   90.00
_cell.angle_beta   90.00
_cell.angle_gamma   90.00
#
_symmetry.space_group_name_H-M   'P 1'
#
loop_
_entity.id
_entity.type
_entity.pdbx_description
1 polymer ?
#
loop_
_entity_poly.entity_id
_entity_poly.type
_entity_poly.pdbx_seq_one_letter_code
_entity_poly.pdbx_strand_id
1 'polypeptide(L)'
;MRSSWQDTYPRAEFGTTLTVPSLAVPGQAFTVTAALGNGSSRPWSSAALALRAPAGWTVQAITATTAGQLAPGAGLTAGWQVTPPAGAPASTPWALTAEGTAIAPGGPVRYEDAGFVTTPPSAPTRDSYLSDLTWIHAVNGWGPVERDTSNGRNAGGDGTPIAFGGTTYAKGLGVHAFSDVAFHLGGAGNRFTALVGIDDFSARQSSVGATRATVYGDDRVLFTSPVLTAAGGPAPVDVDVRGVRVLRLEVADAHARTSFDHTSWAPARVTVLPRP
;
A
#
# COMPACT_ATOMS: atom_id res chain seq x y z
N MET A 1 -5.49 8.88 6.65
CA MET A 1 -5.52 10.33 6.98
C MET A 1 -4.19 10.69 7.62
N ARG A 2 -3.30 11.38 6.90
CA ARG A 2 -2.19 12.06 7.58
C ARG A 2 -2.80 13.23 8.32
N SER A 3 -2.57 13.31 9.63
CA SER A 3 -3.05 14.44 10.41
C SER A 3 -2.40 15.72 9.87
N SER A 4 -3.18 16.77 9.66
CA SER A 4 -2.78 18.10 9.17
C SER A 4 -1.74 18.82 10.05
N TRP A 5 -1.29 18.20 11.12
CA TRP A 5 -0.28 18.71 12.04
C TRP A 5 1.17 18.46 11.57
N GLN A 6 1.38 17.58 10.58
CA GLN A 6 2.73 17.29 10.08
C GLN A 6 3.25 18.29 9.04
N ASP A 7 2.37 19.11 8.45
CA ASP A 7 2.76 20.05 7.39
C ASP A 7 3.03 21.50 7.89
N THR A 8 2.79 21.80 9.19
CA THR A 8 2.86 23.18 9.70
C THR A 8 4.15 23.48 10.50
N TYR A 9 4.90 22.47 10.88
CA TYR A 9 6.24 22.65 11.46
C TYR A 9 7.24 22.04 10.49
N PRO A 10 8.23 22.81 9.98
CA PRO A 10 9.39 22.18 9.37
C PRO A 10 9.89 21.14 10.38
N ARG A 11 10.02 19.88 9.95
CA ARG A 11 10.58 18.82 10.80
C ARG A 11 11.85 19.40 11.37
N ALA A 12 11.89 19.47 12.69
CA ALA A 12 12.90 20.20 13.38
C ALA A 12 14.26 19.84 12.81
N GLU A 13 15.05 20.82 12.52
CA GLU A 13 16.47 20.72 12.18
C GLU A 13 17.24 19.92 13.24
N PHE A 14 16.53 19.39 14.24
CA PHE A 14 16.97 18.57 15.35
C PHE A 14 16.39 17.17 15.27
N GLY A 15 17.22 16.17 15.50
CA GLY A 15 16.77 14.82 15.73
C GLY A 15 17.08 13.86 14.59
N THR A 16 16.56 12.66 14.74
CA THR A 16 16.70 11.56 13.79
C THR A 16 15.45 11.44 12.94
N THR A 17 15.63 11.19 11.65
CA THR A 17 14.54 10.84 10.72
C THR A 17 14.83 9.49 10.09
N LEU A 18 13.80 8.69 9.83
CA LEU A 18 13.89 7.39 9.22
C LEU A 18 12.96 7.30 7.99
N THR A 19 13.50 6.85 6.88
CA THR A 19 12.74 6.56 5.66
C THR A 19 12.80 5.08 5.36
N VAL A 20 11.63 4.45 5.29
CA VAL A 20 11.46 3.03 4.96
C VAL A 20 10.43 2.88 3.82
N PRO A 21 10.52 1.83 2.99
CA PRO A 21 9.45 1.52 2.03
C PRO A 21 8.20 1.03 2.77
N SER A 22 7.06 1.02 2.09
CA SER A 22 5.82 0.48 2.67
C SER A 22 5.83 -1.05 2.76
N LEU A 23 6.56 -1.72 1.85
CA LEU A 23 6.62 -3.18 1.76
C LEU A 23 8.05 -3.70 1.89
N ALA A 24 8.17 -4.83 2.59
CA ALA A 24 9.40 -5.60 2.76
C ALA A 24 9.17 -7.04 2.29
N VAL A 25 9.55 -7.35 1.04
CA VAL A 25 9.32 -8.69 0.47
C VAL A 25 10.26 -9.70 1.13
N PRO A 26 9.75 -10.82 1.68
CA PRO A 26 10.58 -11.84 2.32
C PRO A 26 11.72 -12.31 1.41
N GLY A 27 12.94 -12.35 1.95
CA GLY A 27 14.15 -12.76 1.24
C GLY A 27 14.70 -11.74 0.25
N GLN A 28 14.07 -10.57 0.06
CA GLN A 28 14.56 -9.52 -0.83
C GLN A 28 15.09 -8.33 -0.04
N ALA A 29 16.27 -7.85 -0.45
CA ALA A 29 16.86 -6.67 0.16
C ALA A 29 16.14 -5.39 -0.28
N PHE A 30 15.99 -4.45 0.64
CA PHE A 30 15.51 -3.10 0.38
C PHE A 30 16.37 -2.06 1.09
N THR A 31 16.31 -0.82 0.63
CA THR A 31 17.10 0.27 1.21
C THR A 31 16.30 1.00 2.29
N VAL A 32 16.99 1.29 3.38
CA VAL A 32 16.53 2.15 4.48
C VAL A 32 17.50 3.31 4.59
N THR A 33 17.02 4.52 4.79
CA THR A 33 17.84 5.69 5.04
C THR A 33 17.43 6.39 6.33
N ALA A 34 18.40 6.91 7.06
CA ALA A 34 18.15 7.77 8.21
C ALA A 34 19.08 8.98 8.19
N ALA A 35 18.64 10.07 8.80
CA ALA A 35 19.43 11.26 8.96
C ALA A 35 19.38 11.75 10.41
N LEU A 36 20.53 12.20 10.93
CA LEU A 36 20.67 12.91 12.20
C LEU A 36 21.04 14.35 11.92
N GLY A 37 20.18 15.31 12.29
CA GLY A 37 20.40 16.74 12.08
C GLY A 37 20.89 17.45 13.34
N ASN A 38 21.91 18.31 13.18
CA ASN A 38 22.33 19.25 14.20
C ASN A 38 21.66 20.62 13.99
N GLY A 39 20.46 20.80 14.50
CA GLY A 39 19.77 22.09 14.44
C GLY A 39 20.22 23.12 15.47
N SER A 40 21.27 22.84 16.24
CA SER A 40 21.81 23.80 17.22
C SER A 40 22.73 24.82 16.57
N SER A 41 23.01 25.91 17.29
CA SER A 41 23.98 26.94 16.87
C SER A 41 25.45 26.56 17.12
N ARG A 42 25.73 25.37 17.68
CA ARG A 42 27.07 24.90 18.02
C ARG A 42 27.37 23.54 17.40
N PRO A 43 28.61 23.22 17.07
CA PRO A 43 28.97 21.93 16.51
C PRO A 43 28.75 20.80 17.52
N TRP A 44 28.33 19.62 17.00
CA TRP A 44 28.31 18.37 17.73
C TRP A 44 29.50 17.52 17.31
N SER A 45 29.98 16.68 18.20
CA SER A 45 31.05 15.71 17.91
C SER A 45 30.56 14.28 18.06
N SER A 46 31.33 13.35 17.52
CA SER A 46 31.08 11.90 17.63
C SER A 46 29.65 11.50 17.24
N ALA A 47 29.15 12.06 16.13
CA ALA A 47 27.82 11.71 15.63
C ALA A 47 27.80 10.29 15.07
N ALA A 48 26.74 9.55 15.39
CA ALA A 48 26.51 8.19 14.90
C ALA A 48 25.03 7.92 14.64
N LEU A 49 24.76 7.10 13.64
CA LEU A 49 23.44 6.53 13.33
C LEU A 49 23.51 5.01 13.40
N ALA A 50 22.53 4.40 14.06
CA ALA A 50 22.33 2.96 14.10
C ALA A 50 20.92 2.60 13.65
N LEU A 51 20.76 1.47 12.97
CA LEU A 51 19.46 0.93 12.57
C LEU A 51 19.20 -0.37 13.34
N ARG A 52 18.05 -0.44 13.99
CA ARG A 52 17.53 -1.66 14.61
C ARG A 52 16.40 -2.21 13.74
N ALA A 53 16.48 -3.49 13.43
CA ALA A 53 15.47 -4.24 12.73
C ALA A 53 14.96 -5.41 13.59
N PRO A 54 13.84 -6.05 13.24
CA PRO A 54 13.34 -7.22 13.94
C PRO A 54 14.37 -8.37 13.98
N ALA A 55 14.23 -9.25 14.96
CA ALA A 55 15.09 -10.42 15.07
C ALA A 55 15.06 -11.29 13.80
N GLY A 56 16.22 -11.78 13.38
CA GLY A 56 16.37 -12.60 12.17
C GLY A 56 16.46 -11.80 10.85
N TRP A 57 16.33 -10.48 10.90
CA TRP A 57 16.55 -9.64 9.73
C TRP A 57 18.04 -9.31 9.57
N THR A 58 18.53 -9.32 8.34
CA THR A 58 19.90 -8.88 8.04
C THR A 58 19.94 -7.39 7.81
N VAL A 59 20.87 -6.69 8.46
CA VAL A 59 21.09 -5.24 8.32
C VAL A 59 22.55 -5.01 7.96
N GLN A 60 22.81 -4.37 6.81
CA GLN A 60 24.14 -4.06 6.33
C GLN A 60 24.22 -2.56 5.99
N ALA A 61 25.11 -1.82 6.64
CA ALA A 61 25.37 -0.44 6.27
C ALA A 61 25.99 -0.35 4.86
N ILE A 62 25.46 0.55 4.03
CA ILE A 62 25.93 0.79 2.65
C ILE A 62 26.57 2.18 2.49
N THR A 63 26.48 3.03 3.52
CA THR A 63 27.19 4.31 3.61
C THR A 63 27.78 4.46 5.00
N ALA A 64 28.58 5.51 5.21
CA ALA A 64 29.14 5.86 6.54
C ALA A 64 28.00 6.13 7.53
N THR A 65 28.11 5.52 8.71
CA THR A 65 27.14 5.65 9.81
C THR A 65 27.65 6.58 10.93
N THR A 66 28.84 7.12 10.78
CA THR A 66 29.45 8.02 11.78
C THR A 66 30.04 9.27 11.13
N ALA A 67 30.08 10.36 11.88
CA ALA A 67 30.81 11.57 11.53
C ALA A 67 31.52 12.12 12.78
N GLY A 68 32.78 12.53 12.63
CA GLY A 68 33.56 13.09 13.73
C GLY A 68 32.98 14.39 14.27
N GLN A 69 32.36 15.19 13.40
CA GLN A 69 31.74 16.46 13.73
C GLN A 69 30.55 16.77 12.83
N LEU A 70 29.50 17.37 13.37
CA LEU A 70 28.40 17.99 12.63
C LEU A 70 28.40 19.50 12.96
N ALA A 71 28.67 20.34 11.97
CA ALA A 71 28.53 21.77 12.09
C ALA A 71 27.05 22.17 12.37
N PRO A 72 26.79 23.38 12.84
CA PRO A 72 25.44 23.92 12.96
C PRO A 72 24.69 23.81 11.63
N GLY A 73 23.47 23.31 11.65
CA GLY A 73 22.64 23.07 10.47
C GLY A 73 23.07 21.88 9.59
N ALA A 74 24.17 21.20 9.91
CA ALA A 74 24.60 20.00 9.16
C ALA A 74 23.95 18.73 9.67
N GLY A 75 23.94 17.68 8.82
CA GLY A 75 23.43 16.36 9.15
C GLY A 75 24.37 15.23 8.74
N LEU A 76 24.23 14.09 9.41
CA LEU A 76 24.76 12.80 9.01
C LEU A 76 23.61 12.00 8.39
N THR A 77 23.78 11.56 7.15
CA THR A 77 22.83 10.64 6.49
C THR A 77 23.51 9.28 6.32
N ALA A 78 22.83 8.23 6.73
CA ALA A 78 23.28 6.85 6.55
C ALA A 78 22.25 6.00 5.83
N GLY A 79 22.73 5.03 5.07
CA GLY A 79 21.93 4.05 4.34
C GLY A 79 22.27 2.63 4.74
N TRP A 80 21.26 1.78 4.78
CA TRP A 80 21.40 0.34 5.03
C TRP A 80 20.64 -0.46 3.99
N GLN A 81 21.19 -1.62 3.66
CA GLN A 81 20.46 -2.68 3.00
C GLN A 81 19.90 -3.62 4.07
N VAL A 82 18.59 -3.81 4.04
CA VAL A 82 17.86 -4.61 5.03
C VAL A 82 17.18 -5.76 4.30
N THR A 83 17.31 -6.98 4.82
CA THR A 83 16.70 -8.18 4.22
C THR A 83 15.89 -8.93 5.28
N PRO A 84 14.55 -9.03 5.12
CA PRO A 84 13.74 -9.88 5.96
C PRO A 84 14.04 -11.36 5.66
N PRO A 85 13.89 -12.29 6.61
CA PRO A 85 14.05 -13.72 6.35
C PRO A 85 13.02 -14.18 5.30
N ALA A 86 13.39 -15.17 4.47
CA ALA A 86 12.53 -15.71 3.43
C ALA A 86 11.21 -16.28 3.97
N GLY A 87 11.20 -16.75 5.23
CA GLY A 87 10.01 -17.25 5.93
C GLY A 87 9.29 -16.22 6.78
N ALA A 88 9.54 -14.91 6.58
CA ALA A 88 8.80 -13.88 7.32
C ALA A 88 7.28 -14.01 7.03
N PRO A 89 6.42 -13.99 8.08
CA PRO A 89 4.98 -14.15 7.90
C PRO A 89 4.40 -13.02 7.06
N ALA A 90 3.47 -13.36 6.17
CA ALA A 90 2.76 -12.41 5.32
C ALA A 90 1.82 -11.51 6.13
N SER A 91 1.48 -10.37 5.55
CA SER A 91 0.54 -9.38 6.11
C SER A 91 0.88 -8.94 7.53
N THR A 92 2.18 -8.93 7.85
CA THR A 92 2.68 -8.59 9.18
C THR A 92 3.40 -7.25 9.14
N PRO A 93 3.01 -6.28 9.98
CA PRO A 93 3.75 -5.03 10.14
C PRO A 93 4.98 -5.24 11.03
N TRP A 94 6.10 -4.63 10.64
CA TRP A 94 7.37 -4.68 11.33
C TRP A 94 7.89 -3.28 11.57
N ALA A 95 8.36 -3.01 12.80
CA ALA A 95 9.00 -1.75 13.13
C ALA A 95 10.51 -1.81 12.87
N LEU A 96 11.02 -0.77 12.23
CA LEU A 96 12.45 -0.46 12.19
C LEU A 96 12.67 0.84 12.96
N THR A 97 13.77 0.94 13.68
CA THR A 97 14.08 2.13 14.48
C THR A 97 15.48 2.63 14.15
N ALA A 98 15.61 3.89 13.78
CA ALA A 98 16.88 4.57 13.70
C ALA A 98 17.17 5.29 14.99
N GLU A 99 18.40 5.12 15.51
CA GLU A 99 18.91 5.83 16.65
C GLU A 99 20.06 6.72 16.21
N GLY A 100 19.94 8.03 16.47
CA GLY A 100 20.98 9.01 16.27
C GLY A 100 21.59 9.45 17.60
N THR A 101 22.89 9.41 17.72
CA THR A 101 23.64 9.86 18.91
C THR A 101 24.71 10.86 18.53
N ALA A 102 25.01 11.81 19.44
CA ALA A 102 26.13 12.73 19.30
C ALA A 102 26.51 13.31 20.67
N ILE A 103 27.64 14.00 20.73
CA ILE A 103 28.06 14.81 21.89
C ILE A 103 27.82 16.28 21.53
N ALA A 104 26.81 16.86 22.12
CA ALA A 104 26.53 18.30 22.06
C ALA A 104 27.30 19.05 23.15
N PRO A 105 27.43 20.39 23.11
CA PRO A 105 28.11 21.18 24.16
C PRO A 105 27.53 21.01 25.57
N GLY A 106 26.25 20.61 25.67
CA GLY A 106 25.58 20.33 26.94
C GLY A 106 25.67 18.87 27.42
N GLY A 107 26.34 17.99 26.65
CA GLY A 107 26.46 16.56 26.95
C GLY A 107 25.94 15.67 25.81
N PRO A 108 25.86 14.36 26.05
CA PRO A 108 25.37 13.41 25.04
C PRO A 108 23.90 13.66 24.69
N VAL A 109 23.58 13.54 23.41
CA VAL A 109 22.23 13.60 22.89
C VAL A 109 21.89 12.29 22.18
N ARG A 110 20.62 11.91 22.25
CA ARG A 110 20.07 10.72 21.60
C ARG A 110 18.68 11.02 21.08
N TYR A 111 18.45 10.66 19.84
CA TYR A 111 17.16 10.78 19.16
C TYR A 111 16.80 9.46 18.49
N GLU A 112 15.53 9.13 18.47
CA GLU A 112 15.02 7.95 17.78
C GLU A 112 13.88 8.33 16.83
N ASP A 113 13.79 7.62 15.71
CA ASP A 113 12.62 7.64 14.82
C ASP A 113 12.30 6.21 14.39
N ALA A 114 11.01 5.89 14.26
CA ALA A 114 10.54 4.58 13.91
C ALA A 114 9.70 4.63 12.62
N GLY A 115 9.95 3.67 11.75
CA GLY A 115 9.18 3.43 10.54
C GLY A 115 8.63 2.01 10.51
N PHE A 116 7.52 1.82 9.79
CA PHE A 116 6.87 0.52 9.66
C PHE A 116 6.91 0.04 8.21
N VAL A 117 7.24 -1.24 8.04
CA VAL A 117 7.17 -1.96 6.77
C VAL A 117 6.23 -3.16 6.93
N THR A 118 5.55 -3.54 5.87
CA THR A 118 4.68 -4.73 5.90
C THR A 118 5.25 -5.82 4.98
N THR A 119 5.31 -7.05 5.46
CA THR A 119 5.61 -8.19 4.60
C THR A 119 4.36 -8.54 3.79
N PRO A 120 4.39 -8.42 2.43
CA PRO A 120 3.22 -8.71 1.63
C PRO A 120 2.95 -10.22 1.51
N PRO A 121 1.73 -10.63 1.12
CA PRO A 121 1.46 -11.98 0.66
C PRO A 121 2.34 -12.34 -0.55
N SER A 122 2.50 -13.64 -0.82
CA SER A 122 3.23 -14.11 -2.01
C SER A 122 2.59 -13.59 -3.29
N ALA A 123 3.42 -13.14 -4.22
CA ALA A 123 2.95 -12.77 -5.56
C ALA A 123 2.43 -14.01 -6.32
N PRO A 124 1.46 -13.86 -7.24
CA PRO A 124 0.96 -14.95 -8.04
C PRO A 124 2.06 -15.55 -8.94
N THR A 125 2.07 -16.87 -9.04
CA THR A 125 3.03 -17.61 -9.88
C THR A 125 2.40 -18.17 -11.15
N ARG A 126 1.09 -17.97 -11.33
CA ARG A 126 0.24 -18.37 -12.47
C ARG A 126 -0.88 -17.37 -12.62
N ASP A 127 -1.54 -17.42 -13.77
CA ASP A 127 -2.78 -16.68 -14.00
C ASP A 127 -3.78 -16.95 -12.87
N SER A 128 -4.33 -15.88 -12.31
CA SER A 128 -5.17 -15.97 -11.11
C SER A 128 -6.31 -14.95 -11.16
N TYR A 129 -7.43 -15.27 -10.55
CA TYR A 129 -8.43 -14.27 -10.21
C TYR A 129 -8.02 -13.55 -8.92
N LEU A 130 -8.29 -12.26 -8.82
CA LEU A 130 -7.93 -11.50 -7.62
C LEU A 130 -8.69 -12.01 -6.38
N SER A 131 -9.88 -12.56 -6.56
CA SER A 131 -10.66 -13.19 -5.49
C SER A 131 -9.98 -14.43 -4.88
N ASP A 132 -9.05 -15.07 -5.62
CA ASP A 132 -8.27 -16.22 -5.13
C ASP A 132 -6.95 -15.81 -4.47
N LEU A 133 -6.57 -14.52 -4.57
CA LEU A 133 -5.34 -14.00 -3.98
C LEU A 133 -5.58 -13.41 -2.58
N THR A 134 -4.55 -13.45 -1.74
CA THR A 134 -4.54 -12.69 -0.49
C THR A 134 -4.19 -11.23 -0.80
N TRP A 135 -4.98 -10.30 -0.32
CA TRP A 135 -4.71 -8.87 -0.44
C TRP A 135 -3.68 -8.38 0.60
N ILE A 136 -2.99 -7.30 0.31
CA ILE A 136 -2.12 -6.59 1.26
C ILE A 136 -2.99 -5.86 2.28
N HIS A 137 -4.00 -5.16 1.77
CA HIS A 137 -5.06 -4.54 2.57
C HIS A 137 -6.38 -4.54 1.79
N ALA A 138 -7.47 -4.43 2.51
CA ALA A 138 -8.80 -4.24 1.96
C ALA A 138 -9.59 -3.30 2.87
N VAL A 139 -10.02 -2.18 2.32
CA VAL A 139 -10.91 -1.21 2.95
C VAL A 139 -12.19 -1.16 2.15
N ASN A 140 -13.33 -1.07 2.82
CA ASN A 140 -14.63 -1.03 2.18
C ASN A 140 -15.57 -0.09 2.92
N GLY A 141 -16.42 0.61 2.19
CA GLY A 141 -17.36 1.60 2.76
C GLY A 141 -18.54 0.98 3.48
N TRP A 142 -18.86 -0.28 3.15
CA TRP A 142 -19.96 -1.01 3.78
C TRP A 142 -19.67 -2.51 3.81
N GLY A 143 -19.71 -3.11 5.00
CA GLY A 143 -19.35 -4.52 5.18
C GLY A 143 -17.92 -4.85 4.76
N PRO A 144 -17.57 -6.12 4.64
CA PRO A 144 -16.27 -6.54 4.12
C PRO A 144 -16.21 -6.42 2.58
N VAL A 145 -14.99 -6.44 2.03
CA VAL A 145 -14.78 -6.74 0.61
C VAL A 145 -15.14 -8.21 0.38
N GLU A 146 -16.03 -8.45 -0.56
CA GLU A 146 -16.53 -9.81 -0.86
C GLU A 146 -15.71 -10.49 -1.95
N ARG A 147 -15.62 -11.81 -1.84
CA ARG A 147 -15.00 -12.68 -2.84
C ARG A 147 -16.07 -13.49 -3.56
N ASP A 148 -16.11 -13.40 -4.88
CA ASP A 148 -16.99 -14.18 -5.77
C ASP A 148 -18.49 -13.94 -5.54
N THR A 149 -18.81 -12.90 -4.77
CA THR A 149 -20.18 -12.40 -4.58
C THR A 149 -20.19 -10.87 -4.68
N SER A 150 -21.36 -10.29 -4.95
CA SER A 150 -21.55 -8.85 -4.80
C SER A 150 -21.34 -8.44 -3.34
N ASN A 151 -21.02 -7.17 -3.09
CA ASN A 151 -21.04 -6.66 -1.72
C ASN A 151 -22.48 -6.72 -1.19
N GLY A 152 -22.68 -7.45 -0.11
CA GLY A 152 -23.97 -7.65 0.50
C GLY A 152 -24.30 -6.60 1.55
N ARG A 153 -24.45 -7.02 2.83
CA ARG A 153 -24.75 -6.12 3.95
C ARG A 153 -23.55 -5.98 4.87
N ASN A 154 -23.58 -6.64 6.02
CA ASN A 154 -22.54 -6.49 7.04
C ASN A 154 -21.68 -7.73 7.26
N ALA A 155 -22.15 -8.91 6.87
CA ALA A 155 -21.43 -10.17 7.07
C ALA A 155 -20.72 -10.58 5.79
N GLY A 156 -19.57 -11.25 5.93
CA GLY A 156 -18.89 -11.85 4.77
C GLY A 156 -19.72 -12.97 4.15
N GLY A 157 -19.85 -12.96 2.82
CA GLY A 157 -20.58 -13.95 2.06
C GLY A 157 -22.10 -13.77 2.05
N ASP A 158 -22.62 -12.63 2.49
CA ASP A 158 -24.06 -12.34 2.47
C ASP A 158 -24.53 -11.63 1.20
N GLY A 159 -23.65 -11.48 0.21
CA GLY A 159 -23.96 -10.95 -1.11
C GLY A 159 -24.73 -11.93 -2.02
N THR A 160 -25.14 -11.41 -3.16
CA THR A 160 -25.71 -12.23 -4.26
C THR A 160 -24.61 -12.57 -5.27
N PRO A 161 -24.84 -13.52 -6.22
CA PRO A 161 -23.91 -13.69 -7.33
C PRO A 161 -23.63 -12.36 -8.04
N ILE A 162 -22.37 -12.08 -8.32
CA ILE A 162 -21.99 -10.85 -9.07
C ILE A 162 -22.72 -10.87 -10.41
N ALA A 163 -23.39 -9.78 -10.75
CA ALA A 163 -24.08 -9.65 -12.02
C ALA A 163 -24.10 -8.22 -12.54
N PHE A 164 -24.03 -8.09 -13.87
CA PHE A 164 -24.22 -6.84 -14.61
C PHE A 164 -25.25 -7.05 -15.72
N GLY A 165 -26.39 -6.35 -15.65
CA GLY A 165 -27.46 -6.45 -16.62
C GLY A 165 -27.99 -7.88 -16.81
N GLY A 166 -28.06 -8.67 -15.75
CA GLY A 166 -28.50 -10.05 -15.73
C GLY A 166 -27.41 -11.07 -16.10
N THR A 167 -26.23 -10.67 -16.55
CA THR A 167 -25.11 -11.59 -16.80
C THR A 167 -24.34 -11.83 -15.51
N THR A 168 -24.24 -13.09 -15.08
CA THR A 168 -23.58 -13.49 -13.84
C THR A 168 -22.12 -13.87 -14.05
N TYR A 169 -21.30 -13.64 -13.01
CA TYR A 169 -19.86 -13.93 -12.99
C TYR A 169 -19.50 -14.74 -11.75
N ALA A 170 -18.82 -15.87 -11.97
CA ALA A 170 -18.44 -16.77 -10.88
C ALA A 170 -17.19 -16.28 -10.09
N LYS A 171 -16.44 -15.32 -10.64
CA LYS A 171 -15.18 -14.82 -10.06
C LYS A 171 -15.16 -13.31 -10.08
N GLY A 172 -14.78 -12.71 -8.94
CA GLY A 172 -14.67 -11.27 -8.83
C GLY A 172 -14.62 -10.77 -7.40
N LEU A 173 -14.70 -9.45 -7.25
CA LEU A 173 -14.73 -8.76 -5.97
C LEU A 173 -15.99 -7.90 -5.91
N GLY A 174 -16.75 -8.02 -4.82
CA GLY A 174 -17.85 -7.12 -4.47
C GLY A 174 -17.36 -6.08 -3.46
N VAL A 175 -17.55 -4.80 -3.78
CA VAL A 175 -17.13 -3.68 -2.95
C VAL A 175 -18.22 -2.61 -2.83
N HIS A 176 -18.06 -1.72 -1.89
CA HIS A 176 -18.90 -0.53 -1.73
C HIS A 176 -18.00 0.72 -1.62
N ALA A 177 -18.35 1.79 -2.28
CA ALA A 177 -17.58 3.03 -2.17
C ALA A 177 -17.63 3.62 -0.72
N PHE A 178 -16.57 4.15 -0.19
CA PHE A 178 -15.21 4.11 -0.70
C PHE A 178 -14.57 2.74 -0.44
N SER A 179 -13.95 2.15 -1.45
CA SER A 179 -13.17 0.94 -1.27
C SER A 179 -11.75 1.08 -1.81
N ASP A 180 -10.82 0.39 -1.19
CA ASP A 180 -9.40 0.32 -1.58
C ASP A 180 -8.86 -1.07 -1.28
N VAL A 181 -8.52 -1.80 -2.34
CA VAL A 181 -8.04 -3.18 -2.23
C VAL A 181 -6.71 -3.31 -2.97
N ALA A 182 -5.67 -3.77 -2.28
CA ALA A 182 -4.33 -3.88 -2.85
C ALA A 182 -3.80 -5.31 -2.84
N PHE A 183 -3.15 -5.69 -3.94
CA PHE A 183 -2.57 -7.02 -4.17
C PHE A 183 -1.08 -6.91 -4.51
N HIS A 184 -0.29 -7.82 -3.96
CA HIS A 184 1.13 -7.92 -4.28
C HIS A 184 1.32 -8.75 -5.57
N LEU A 185 1.78 -8.10 -6.64
CA LEU A 185 2.15 -8.77 -7.90
C LEU A 185 3.64 -9.05 -8.01
N GLY A 186 4.48 -8.36 -7.23
CA GLY A 186 5.93 -8.56 -7.19
C GLY A 186 6.65 -8.36 -8.54
N GLY A 187 6.03 -7.65 -9.48
CA GLY A 187 6.54 -7.47 -10.82
C GLY A 187 6.30 -8.64 -11.78
N ALA A 188 5.64 -9.72 -11.32
CA ALA A 188 5.38 -10.92 -12.13
C ALA A 188 4.15 -10.81 -13.03
N GLY A 189 3.29 -9.80 -12.80
CA GLY A 189 2.09 -9.57 -13.61
C GLY A 189 2.42 -9.24 -15.06
N ASN A 190 1.54 -9.64 -15.97
CA ASN A 190 1.57 -9.27 -17.38
C ASN A 190 0.40 -8.32 -17.69
N ARG A 191 -0.83 -8.76 -17.42
CA ARG A 191 -2.03 -8.00 -17.75
C ARG A 191 -3.08 -8.17 -16.65
N PHE A 192 -3.81 -7.10 -16.32
CA PHE A 192 -5.00 -7.14 -15.49
C PHE A 192 -6.23 -6.83 -16.34
N THR A 193 -7.24 -7.69 -16.26
CA THR A 193 -8.51 -7.53 -16.96
C THR A 193 -9.69 -7.68 -16.03
N ALA A 194 -10.73 -6.87 -16.22
CA ALA A 194 -12.00 -6.94 -15.51
C ALA A 194 -13.11 -6.19 -16.26
N LEU A 195 -14.33 -6.41 -15.87
CA LEU A 195 -15.42 -5.44 -15.99
C LEU A 195 -15.60 -4.81 -14.61
N VAL A 196 -15.87 -3.53 -14.54
CA VAL A 196 -16.19 -2.83 -13.29
C VAL A 196 -17.48 -2.04 -13.46
N GLY A 197 -18.42 -2.19 -12.55
CA GLY A 197 -19.72 -1.52 -12.66
C GLY A 197 -20.56 -1.61 -11.40
N ILE A 198 -21.67 -0.87 -11.40
CA ILE A 198 -22.71 -1.02 -10.38
C ILE A 198 -23.32 -2.41 -10.52
N ASP A 199 -23.28 -3.17 -9.42
CA ASP A 199 -23.81 -4.53 -9.38
C ASP A 199 -25.34 -4.56 -9.44
N ASP A 200 -25.91 -5.61 -10.04
CA ASP A 200 -27.36 -5.79 -10.15
C ASP A 200 -28.05 -5.85 -8.77
N PHE A 201 -27.33 -6.21 -7.71
CA PHE A 201 -27.82 -6.12 -6.34
C PHE A 201 -28.27 -4.68 -6.02
N SER A 202 -27.42 -3.70 -6.34
CA SER A 202 -27.71 -2.27 -6.15
C SER A 202 -28.67 -1.72 -7.20
N ALA A 203 -28.54 -2.16 -8.45
CA ALA A 203 -29.34 -1.67 -9.57
C ALA A 203 -30.86 -1.88 -9.40
N ARG A 204 -31.26 -2.85 -8.55
CA ARG A 204 -32.66 -3.16 -8.23
C ARG A 204 -33.23 -2.33 -7.09
N GLN A 205 -32.44 -1.48 -6.46
CA GLN A 205 -32.88 -0.65 -5.35
C GLN A 205 -33.60 0.62 -5.84
N SER A 206 -34.41 1.22 -4.99
CA SER A 206 -35.14 2.45 -5.31
C SER A 206 -34.26 3.70 -5.44
N SER A 207 -33.06 3.65 -4.89
CA SER A 207 -32.02 4.67 -5.04
C SER A 207 -30.76 3.96 -5.55
N VAL A 208 -30.20 4.40 -6.65
CA VAL A 208 -29.04 3.76 -7.27
C VAL A 208 -27.84 4.69 -7.10
N GLY A 209 -26.74 4.12 -6.64
CA GLY A 209 -25.47 4.81 -6.49
C GLY A 209 -24.80 5.12 -7.82
N ALA A 210 -23.77 5.92 -7.76
CA ALA A 210 -22.86 6.16 -8.87
C ALA A 210 -21.43 6.23 -8.35
N THR A 211 -20.54 5.49 -9.01
CA THR A 211 -19.17 5.35 -8.54
C THR A 211 -18.17 5.65 -9.66
N ARG A 212 -16.93 5.81 -9.28
CA ARG A 212 -15.79 5.88 -10.19
C ARG A 212 -14.73 4.90 -9.73
N ALA A 213 -14.28 4.08 -10.65
CA ALA A 213 -13.26 3.09 -10.40
C ALA A 213 -11.89 3.55 -10.93
N THR A 214 -10.83 3.31 -10.17
CA THR A 214 -9.46 3.59 -10.57
C THR A 214 -8.59 2.37 -10.30
N VAL A 215 -7.73 2.04 -11.27
CA VAL A 215 -6.69 1.01 -11.13
C VAL A 215 -5.34 1.69 -11.06
N TYR A 216 -4.56 1.34 -10.05
CA TYR A 216 -3.19 1.82 -9.88
C TYR A 216 -2.20 0.67 -10.01
N GLY A 217 -1.07 0.92 -10.65
CA GLY A 217 0.13 0.09 -10.59
C GLY A 217 1.21 0.84 -9.83
N ASP A 218 1.56 0.36 -8.64
CA ASP A 218 2.35 1.11 -7.67
C ASP A 218 1.65 2.46 -7.37
N ASP A 219 2.30 3.60 -7.59
CA ASP A 219 1.68 4.92 -7.38
C ASP A 219 1.12 5.54 -8.68
N ARG A 220 1.13 4.81 -9.79
CA ARG A 220 0.73 5.32 -11.10
C ARG A 220 -0.70 4.89 -11.44
N VAL A 221 -1.54 5.82 -11.87
CA VAL A 221 -2.86 5.52 -12.45
C VAL A 221 -2.67 4.76 -13.78
N LEU A 222 -3.26 3.59 -13.89
CA LEU A 222 -3.30 2.77 -15.11
C LEU A 222 -4.63 2.89 -15.85
N PHE A 223 -5.72 3.10 -15.11
CA PHE A 223 -7.06 3.22 -15.65
C PHE A 223 -7.94 4.04 -14.70
N THR A 224 -8.83 4.83 -15.28
CA THR A 224 -9.94 5.48 -14.55
C THR A 224 -11.22 5.30 -15.38
N SER A 225 -12.27 4.79 -14.77
CA SER A 225 -13.55 4.61 -15.43
C SER A 225 -14.26 5.95 -15.67
N PRO A 226 -15.23 6.03 -16.61
CA PRO A 226 -16.28 7.04 -16.53
C PRO A 226 -17.04 6.92 -15.21
N VAL A 227 -18.00 7.80 -14.94
CA VAL A 227 -18.95 7.58 -13.84
C VAL A 227 -19.77 6.34 -14.16
N LEU A 228 -19.70 5.36 -13.25
CA LEU A 228 -20.40 4.08 -13.36
C LEU A 228 -21.80 4.26 -12.77
N THR A 229 -22.80 3.88 -13.53
CA THR A 229 -24.20 3.86 -13.10
C THR A 229 -24.83 2.53 -13.55
N ALA A 230 -25.92 2.11 -12.91
CA ALA A 230 -26.62 0.90 -13.31
C ALA A 230 -27.08 0.94 -14.77
N ALA A 231 -27.55 2.09 -15.25
CA ALA A 231 -27.99 2.26 -16.62
C ALA A 231 -26.86 2.29 -17.65
N GLY A 232 -25.65 2.71 -17.23
CA GLY A 232 -24.47 2.80 -18.10
C GLY A 232 -23.79 1.46 -18.36
N GLY A 233 -24.12 0.45 -17.56
CA GLY A 233 -23.44 -0.85 -17.58
C GLY A 233 -22.01 -0.82 -17.08
N PRO A 234 -21.31 -1.96 -17.07
CA PRO A 234 -19.94 -2.04 -16.61
C PRO A 234 -18.94 -1.51 -17.64
N ALA A 235 -17.85 -0.88 -17.15
CA ALA A 235 -16.73 -0.47 -17.98
C ALA A 235 -15.69 -1.59 -18.10
N PRO A 236 -15.15 -1.86 -19.31
CA PRO A 236 -14.06 -2.81 -19.48
C PRO A 236 -12.74 -2.22 -18.99
N VAL A 237 -11.99 -3.05 -18.29
CA VAL A 237 -10.63 -2.75 -17.81
C VAL A 237 -9.68 -3.73 -18.47
N ASP A 238 -8.65 -3.22 -19.11
CA ASP A 238 -7.60 -4.02 -19.74
C ASP A 238 -6.29 -3.23 -19.72
N VAL A 239 -5.44 -3.48 -18.71
CA VAL A 239 -4.22 -2.72 -18.45
C VAL A 239 -2.98 -3.59 -18.39
N ASP A 240 -1.87 -3.03 -18.87
CA ASP A 240 -0.53 -3.61 -18.72
C ASP A 240 -0.05 -3.43 -17.28
N VAL A 241 0.30 -4.55 -16.63
CA VAL A 241 0.81 -4.57 -15.26
C VAL A 241 2.22 -5.16 -15.17
N ARG A 242 2.98 -5.16 -16.27
CA ARG A 242 4.37 -5.61 -16.27
C ARG A 242 5.24 -4.70 -15.40
N GLY A 243 6.02 -5.34 -14.52
CA GLY A 243 6.87 -4.65 -13.55
C GLY A 243 6.14 -4.02 -12.37
N VAL A 244 4.80 -4.02 -12.35
CA VAL A 244 3.99 -3.53 -11.22
C VAL A 244 4.19 -4.44 -10.02
N ARG A 245 4.57 -3.86 -8.89
CA ARG A 245 4.77 -4.59 -7.64
C ARG A 245 3.48 -4.69 -6.82
N VAL A 246 2.69 -3.62 -6.82
CA VAL A 246 1.40 -3.53 -6.12
C VAL A 246 0.32 -3.09 -7.10
N LEU A 247 -0.68 -3.92 -7.30
CA LEU A 247 -1.91 -3.57 -8.00
C LEU A 247 -2.94 -3.11 -6.98
N ARG A 248 -3.49 -1.91 -7.13
CA ARG A 248 -4.50 -1.35 -6.24
C ARG A 248 -5.76 -1.01 -7.02
N LEU A 249 -6.90 -1.43 -6.51
CA LEU A 249 -8.23 -1.16 -7.04
C LEU A 249 -8.96 -0.23 -6.07
N GLU A 250 -9.37 0.92 -6.56
CA GLU A 250 -10.11 1.92 -5.79
C GLU A 250 -11.48 2.13 -6.41
N VAL A 251 -12.51 2.24 -5.57
CA VAL A 251 -13.83 2.72 -5.98
C VAL A 251 -14.23 3.87 -5.07
N ALA A 252 -14.45 5.02 -5.68
CA ALA A 252 -14.90 6.23 -5.00
C ALA A 252 -16.36 6.55 -5.35
N ASP A 253 -17.07 7.20 -4.43
CA ASP A 253 -18.37 7.81 -4.70
C ASP A 253 -18.23 8.88 -5.80
N ALA A 254 -19.11 8.87 -6.77
CA ALA A 254 -19.18 9.89 -7.82
C ALA A 254 -20.30 10.92 -7.59
N HIS A 255 -21.08 10.79 -6.51
CA HIS A 255 -22.10 11.71 -6.07
C HIS A 255 -21.93 12.03 -4.58
N ALA A 256 -22.58 13.07 -4.09
CA ALA A 256 -22.55 13.43 -2.67
C ALA A 256 -23.38 12.49 -1.76
N ARG A 257 -23.75 11.31 -2.21
CA ARG A 257 -24.56 10.33 -1.47
C ARG A 257 -23.97 8.93 -1.65
N THR A 258 -23.52 8.33 -0.55
CA THR A 258 -22.89 6.99 -0.51
C THR A 258 -23.90 5.85 -0.41
N SER A 259 -25.16 6.04 -0.80
CA SER A 259 -26.18 5.00 -0.69
C SER A 259 -26.22 4.13 -1.96
N PHE A 260 -26.13 2.82 -1.78
CA PHE A 260 -26.20 1.82 -2.86
C PHE A 260 -25.07 1.88 -3.88
N ASP A 261 -23.87 2.27 -3.44
CA ASP A 261 -22.65 2.32 -4.26
C ASP A 261 -21.96 0.96 -4.37
N HIS A 262 -22.76 -0.13 -4.34
CA HIS A 262 -22.25 -1.48 -4.52
C HIS A 262 -21.72 -1.65 -5.94
N THR A 263 -20.44 -1.87 -6.01
CA THR A 263 -19.69 -2.00 -7.25
C THR A 263 -19.01 -3.37 -7.26
N SER A 264 -18.97 -4.01 -8.42
CA SER A 264 -18.26 -5.27 -8.57
C SER A 264 -17.19 -5.18 -9.64
N TRP A 265 -16.11 -5.95 -9.44
CA TRP A 265 -15.05 -6.18 -10.42
C TRP A 265 -15.11 -7.63 -10.85
N ALA A 266 -15.53 -7.94 -12.09
CA ALA A 266 -15.73 -9.32 -12.53
C ALA A 266 -15.63 -9.51 -14.07
N PRO A 267 -14.99 -10.59 -14.55
CA PRO A 267 -14.04 -11.40 -13.80
C PRO A 267 -12.73 -10.63 -13.61
N ALA A 268 -12.31 -10.41 -12.36
CA ALA A 268 -11.07 -9.68 -12.06
C ALA A 268 -9.87 -10.63 -12.12
N ARG A 269 -9.13 -10.62 -13.24
CA ARG A 269 -8.06 -11.58 -13.53
C ARG A 269 -6.73 -10.90 -13.79
N VAL A 270 -5.68 -11.42 -13.20
CA VAL A 270 -4.30 -11.11 -13.54
C VAL A 270 -3.65 -12.29 -14.28
N THR A 271 -3.03 -12.03 -15.42
CA THR A 271 -2.13 -12.98 -16.07
C THR A 271 -0.69 -12.70 -15.64
N VAL A 272 0.15 -13.72 -15.65
CA VAL A 272 1.55 -13.60 -15.26
C VAL A 272 2.49 -13.84 -16.45
N LEU A 273 3.67 -13.25 -16.38
CA LEU A 273 4.72 -13.52 -17.36
C LEU A 273 5.20 -14.96 -17.21
N PRO A 274 5.50 -15.67 -18.31
CA PRO A 274 6.18 -16.95 -18.25
C PRO A 274 7.49 -16.77 -17.45
N ARG A 275 7.76 -17.69 -16.55
CA ARG A 275 9.09 -17.73 -15.91
C ARG A 275 10.08 -18.33 -16.91
N PRO A 276 11.30 -17.76 -17.01
CA PRO A 276 12.36 -18.32 -17.82
C PRO A 276 12.81 -19.70 -17.34
#